data_e6189444a779898d9a42fbd6a0a227f5
#
_entry.id   e6189444a779898d9a42fbd6a0a227f5
#
_cell.length_a   1.000
_cell.length_b   1.000
_cell.length_c   1.000
_cell.angle_alpha   90.00
_cell.angle_beta   90.00
_cell.angle_gamma   90.00
#
_symmetry.space_group_name_H-M   'P 1'
#
loop_
_entity.id
_entity.type
_entity.pdbx_description
1 polymer ?
#
loop_
_entity_poly.entity_id
_entity_poly.type
_entity_poly.pdbx_seq_one_letter_code
_entity_poly.pdbx_strand_id
1 'polypeptide(L)'
;MHIIIYSIIVLCATMIGAITGLGGGIIIKPAFDFVGIDATSMISVYSTVAVFTMCLVSIYKRSKQGFHVQKQIALGLAFGSIIGGKIGDVIFLQAVDSWGSQAVSATQSVILFLLIGGIILFTINKERIRTLEVTNLVAIVTIGLTVGIISVYLGIGGGPLNIALLVYFFSMKAKDAAAYSILMIFFAQIIKMGTVIRDFEKYNNVSLVILAIAIFAVLGGWIGTKIQSKLTHEAVGKLYLGLMAILVLMTAFNVFKFIGV
;
A
#
# COMPACT_ATOMS: atom_id res chain seq x y z
N MET A 1 10.83 24.05 -3.33
CA MET A 1 11.25 23.31 -2.11
C MET A 1 10.40 22.08 -1.85
N HIS A 2 9.06 22.14 -1.97
CA HIS A 2 8.12 21.03 -1.75
C HIS A 2 8.39 19.80 -2.64
N ILE A 3 8.70 20.00 -3.92
CA ILE A 3 8.98 18.92 -4.88
C ILE A 3 10.14 18.05 -4.41
N ILE A 4 11.22 18.65 -3.88
CA ILE A 4 12.40 17.92 -3.43
C ILE A 4 12.06 17.06 -2.20
N ILE A 5 11.32 17.61 -1.23
CA ILE A 5 10.90 16.89 -0.02
C ILE A 5 10.03 15.69 -0.41
N TYR A 6 9.01 15.92 -1.26
CA TYR A 6 8.13 14.85 -1.72
C TYR A 6 8.87 13.79 -2.52
N SER A 7 9.82 14.18 -3.38
CA SER A 7 10.64 13.26 -4.14
C SER A 7 11.49 12.33 -3.26
N ILE A 8 12.11 12.89 -2.21
CA ILE A 8 12.92 12.12 -1.25
C ILE A 8 12.02 11.15 -0.47
N ILE A 9 10.89 11.61 0.04
CA ILE A 9 9.92 10.77 0.75
C ILE A 9 9.47 9.62 -0.14
N VAL A 10 9.08 9.91 -1.40
CA VAL A 10 8.62 8.89 -2.35
C VAL A 10 9.73 7.90 -2.68
N LEU A 11 10.96 8.36 -2.94
CA LEU A 11 12.10 7.48 -3.21
C LEU A 11 12.31 6.48 -2.06
N CYS A 12 12.43 6.99 -0.83
CA CYS A 12 12.65 6.15 0.35
C CYS A 12 11.46 5.22 0.61
N ALA A 13 10.23 5.74 0.55
CA ALA A 13 9.02 4.98 0.81
C ALA A 13 8.78 3.88 -0.21
N THR A 14 8.97 4.16 -1.51
CA THR A 14 8.78 3.16 -2.57
C THR A 14 9.92 2.13 -2.60
N MET A 15 11.15 2.52 -2.26
CA MET A 15 12.26 1.59 -2.10
C MET A 15 11.98 0.60 -0.96
N ILE A 16 11.61 1.10 0.24
CA ILE A 16 11.28 0.27 1.39
C ILE A 16 10.02 -0.56 1.10
N GLY A 17 9.01 0.05 0.48
CA GLY A 17 7.77 -0.61 0.08
C GLY A 17 7.99 -1.76 -0.90
N ALA A 18 8.90 -1.62 -1.86
CA ALA A 18 9.27 -2.67 -2.80
C ALA A 18 10.06 -3.81 -2.13
N ILE A 19 10.90 -3.50 -1.12
CA ILE A 19 11.65 -4.50 -0.35
C ILE A 19 10.69 -5.34 0.51
N THR A 20 9.82 -4.68 1.25
CA THR A 20 8.93 -5.31 2.23
C THR A 20 7.64 -5.85 1.63
N GLY A 21 7.24 -5.40 0.44
CA GLY A 21 5.95 -5.73 -0.16
C GLY A 21 4.79 -4.86 0.32
N LEU A 22 5.08 -3.78 1.08
CA LEU A 22 4.08 -2.88 1.65
C LEU A 22 3.53 -1.84 0.68
N GLY A 23 4.14 -1.71 -0.49
CA GLY A 23 3.64 -0.83 -1.54
C GLY A 23 4.01 0.65 -1.39
N GLY A 24 4.75 1.04 -0.34
CA GLY A 24 5.19 2.43 -0.11
C GLY A 24 4.10 3.40 0.31
N GLY A 25 2.85 3.22 -0.11
CA GLY A 25 1.73 4.12 0.19
C GLY A 25 1.47 4.32 1.69
N ILE A 26 1.70 3.28 2.48
CA ILE A 26 1.58 3.33 3.93
C ILE A 26 2.60 4.26 4.60
N ILE A 27 3.73 4.52 3.96
CA ILE A 27 4.74 5.48 4.41
C ILE A 27 4.45 6.86 3.82
N ILE A 28 4.12 6.92 2.51
CA ILE A 28 3.90 8.17 1.78
C ILE A 28 2.79 8.98 2.44
N LYS A 29 1.64 8.36 2.71
CA LYS A 29 0.49 9.07 3.23
C LYS A 29 0.74 9.69 4.60
N PRO A 30 1.16 8.96 5.66
CA PRO A 30 1.47 9.56 6.94
C PRO A 30 2.59 10.59 6.87
N ALA A 31 3.61 10.38 6.01
CA ALA A 31 4.70 11.33 5.84
C ALA A 31 4.22 12.63 5.20
N PHE A 32 3.34 12.57 4.21
CA PHE A 32 2.77 13.76 3.58
C PHE A 32 1.77 14.48 4.50
N ASP A 33 0.97 13.75 5.27
CA ASP A 33 0.09 14.30 6.30
C ASP A 33 0.91 15.00 7.40
N PHE A 34 2.09 14.46 7.76
CA PHE A 34 3.02 15.09 8.68
C PHE A 34 3.60 16.40 8.13
N VAL A 35 3.99 16.43 6.86
CA VAL A 35 4.46 17.64 6.18
C VAL A 35 3.35 18.70 6.10
N GLY A 36 2.09 18.29 5.91
CA GLY A 36 0.91 19.12 6.10
C GLY A 36 0.73 20.24 5.07
N ILE A 37 1.24 20.10 3.85
CA ILE A 37 1.18 21.12 2.79
C ILE A 37 -0.08 20.99 1.95
N ASP A 38 -0.46 19.76 1.60
CA ASP A 38 -1.54 19.49 0.66
C ASP A 38 -2.76 18.86 1.34
N ALA A 39 -3.94 19.04 0.75
CA ALA A 39 -5.17 18.41 1.21
C ALA A 39 -5.11 16.88 1.04
N THR A 40 -5.81 16.13 1.90
CA THR A 40 -5.86 14.67 1.91
C THR A 40 -6.23 14.07 0.55
N SER A 41 -7.09 14.74 -0.23
CA SER A 41 -7.44 14.34 -1.60
C SER A 41 -6.24 14.35 -2.54
N MET A 42 -5.40 15.40 -2.49
CA MET A 42 -4.18 15.52 -3.28
C MET A 42 -3.11 14.51 -2.84
N ILE A 43 -2.93 14.34 -1.53
CA ILE A 43 -2.03 13.31 -0.97
C ILE A 43 -2.44 11.91 -1.45
N SER A 44 -3.74 11.66 -1.56
CA SER A 44 -4.28 10.41 -2.10
C SER A 44 -3.90 10.22 -3.59
N VAL A 45 -3.94 11.27 -4.40
CA VAL A 45 -3.49 11.24 -5.82
C VAL A 45 -2.00 10.94 -5.89
N TYR A 46 -1.18 11.68 -5.16
CA TYR A 46 0.28 11.50 -5.12
C TYR A 46 0.67 10.08 -4.68
N SER A 47 0.03 9.58 -3.64
CA SER A 47 0.24 8.20 -3.16
C SER A 47 -0.17 7.17 -4.21
N THR A 48 -1.29 7.37 -4.90
CA THR A 48 -1.76 6.48 -5.97
C THR A 48 -0.74 6.40 -7.10
N VAL A 49 -0.25 7.55 -7.60
CA VAL A 49 0.76 7.61 -8.67
C VAL A 49 2.05 6.91 -8.24
N ALA A 50 2.56 7.24 -7.04
CA ALA A 50 3.79 6.65 -6.53
C ALA A 50 3.68 5.12 -6.39
N VAL A 51 2.62 4.64 -5.75
CA VAL A 51 2.41 3.22 -5.47
C VAL A 51 2.18 2.43 -6.75
N PHE A 52 1.31 2.92 -7.65
CA PHE A 52 1.03 2.27 -8.91
C PHE A 52 2.29 2.12 -9.76
N THR A 53 3.05 3.21 -9.92
CA THR A 53 4.30 3.23 -10.70
C THR A 53 5.35 2.29 -10.10
N MET A 54 5.53 2.31 -8.78
CA MET A 54 6.43 1.40 -8.07
C MET A 54 6.02 -0.06 -8.27
N CYS A 55 4.72 -0.38 -8.17
CA CYS A 55 4.23 -1.75 -8.38
C CYS A 55 4.50 -2.24 -9.80
N LEU A 56 4.24 -1.41 -10.82
CA LEU A 56 4.51 -1.73 -12.22
C LEU A 56 5.97 -2.14 -12.43
N VAL A 57 6.90 -1.32 -11.94
CA VAL A 57 8.34 -1.58 -12.05
C VAL A 57 8.74 -2.84 -11.27
N SER A 58 8.19 -3.02 -10.07
CA SER A 58 8.50 -4.17 -9.22
C SER A 58 8.00 -5.48 -9.84
N ILE A 59 6.77 -5.51 -10.39
CA ILE A 59 6.19 -6.67 -11.06
C ILE A 59 7.02 -7.03 -12.29
N TYR A 60 7.33 -6.05 -13.16
CA TYR A 60 8.15 -6.26 -14.33
C TYR A 60 9.50 -6.88 -13.97
N LYS A 61 10.17 -6.35 -12.96
CA LYS A 61 11.48 -6.82 -12.55
C LYS A 61 11.44 -8.22 -11.93
N ARG A 62 10.44 -8.52 -11.11
CA ARG A 62 10.24 -9.87 -10.52
C ARG A 62 9.93 -10.92 -11.58
N SER A 63 9.09 -10.57 -12.58
CA SER A 63 8.82 -11.43 -13.73
C SER A 63 10.11 -11.80 -14.46
N LYS A 64 11.01 -10.83 -14.68
CA LYS A 64 12.34 -11.07 -15.27
C LYS A 64 13.27 -11.93 -14.39
N GLN A 65 13.06 -11.95 -13.08
CA GLN A 65 13.83 -12.77 -12.12
C GLN A 65 13.28 -14.19 -11.95
N GLY A 66 12.30 -14.60 -12.75
CA GLY A 66 11.73 -15.94 -12.71
C GLY A 66 10.80 -16.19 -11.53
N PHE A 67 10.21 -15.13 -10.93
CA PHE A 67 9.20 -15.31 -9.90
C PHE A 67 7.94 -15.94 -10.49
N HIS A 68 7.63 -17.16 -10.05
CA HIS A 68 6.45 -17.90 -10.48
C HIS A 68 5.31 -17.69 -9.48
N VAL A 69 4.19 -17.22 -9.98
CA VAL A 69 2.95 -17.08 -9.21
C VAL A 69 2.02 -18.26 -9.48
N GLN A 70 1.35 -18.76 -8.45
CA GLN A 70 0.23 -19.68 -8.61
C GLN A 70 -0.93 -18.92 -9.27
N LYS A 71 -1.21 -19.25 -10.53
CA LYS A 71 -2.16 -18.50 -11.38
C LYS A 71 -3.53 -18.33 -10.73
N GLN A 72 -4.06 -19.39 -10.11
CA GLN A 72 -5.38 -19.37 -9.46
C GLN A 72 -5.43 -18.34 -8.33
N ILE A 73 -4.44 -18.34 -7.43
CA ILE A 73 -4.36 -17.39 -6.32
C ILE A 73 -4.17 -15.96 -6.85
N ALA A 74 -3.21 -15.77 -7.79
CA ALA A 74 -2.90 -14.46 -8.33
C ALA A 74 -4.11 -13.84 -9.05
N LEU A 75 -4.79 -14.60 -9.92
CA LEU A 75 -5.95 -14.11 -10.68
C LEU A 75 -7.16 -13.86 -9.77
N GLY A 76 -7.44 -14.74 -8.82
CA GLY A 76 -8.54 -14.56 -7.87
C GLY A 76 -8.35 -13.34 -6.98
N LEU A 77 -7.15 -13.16 -6.42
CA LEU A 77 -6.80 -11.98 -5.63
C LEU A 77 -6.83 -10.70 -6.47
N ALA A 78 -6.31 -10.75 -7.71
CA ALA A 78 -6.34 -9.61 -8.64
C ALA A 78 -7.77 -9.17 -8.96
N PHE A 79 -8.62 -10.11 -9.35
CA PHE A 79 -10.03 -9.83 -9.68
C PHE A 79 -10.78 -9.25 -8.48
N GLY A 80 -10.65 -9.88 -7.30
CA GLY A 80 -11.22 -9.34 -6.06
C GLY A 80 -10.70 -7.94 -5.74
N SER A 81 -9.38 -7.71 -5.84
CA SER A 81 -8.76 -6.42 -5.54
C SER A 81 -9.19 -5.30 -6.50
N ILE A 82 -9.45 -5.58 -7.78
CA ILE A 82 -9.98 -4.59 -8.73
C ILE A 82 -11.38 -4.13 -8.31
N ILE A 83 -12.28 -5.09 -8.04
CA ILE A 83 -13.65 -4.78 -7.62
C ILE A 83 -13.63 -4.07 -6.25
N GLY A 84 -12.87 -4.60 -5.30
CA GLY A 84 -12.71 -4.01 -3.98
C GLY A 84 -12.11 -2.60 -4.05
N GLY A 85 -11.10 -2.39 -4.90
CA GLY A 85 -10.50 -1.08 -5.13
C GLY A 85 -11.51 -0.05 -5.65
N LYS A 86 -12.40 -0.44 -6.58
CA LYS A 86 -13.49 0.42 -7.06
C LYS A 86 -14.46 0.80 -5.94
N ILE A 87 -14.90 -0.18 -5.15
CA ILE A 87 -15.80 0.05 -4.02
C ILE A 87 -15.11 0.96 -2.98
N GLY A 88 -13.86 0.69 -2.63
CA GLY A 88 -13.09 1.50 -1.68
C GLY A 88 -12.90 2.94 -2.13
N ASP A 89 -12.69 3.18 -3.44
CA ASP A 89 -12.57 4.53 -4.01
C ASP A 89 -13.90 5.30 -3.92
N VAL A 90 -15.02 4.65 -4.24
CA VAL A 90 -16.36 5.25 -4.11
C VAL A 90 -16.65 5.62 -2.66
N ILE A 91 -16.38 4.71 -1.70
CA ILE A 91 -16.57 4.97 -0.27
C ILE A 91 -15.67 6.13 0.19
N PHE A 92 -14.43 6.18 -0.28
CA PHE A 92 -13.51 7.28 0.06
C PHE A 92 -14.02 8.63 -0.44
N LEU A 93 -14.45 8.72 -1.71
CA LEU A 93 -14.96 9.96 -2.28
C LEU A 93 -16.23 10.43 -1.55
N GLN A 94 -17.19 9.53 -1.30
CA GLN A 94 -18.39 9.85 -0.56
C GLN A 94 -18.10 10.31 0.88
N ALA A 95 -17.12 9.69 1.54
CA ALA A 95 -16.70 10.11 2.87
C ALA A 95 -16.08 11.51 2.86
N VAL A 96 -15.23 11.83 1.86
CA VAL A 96 -14.64 13.16 1.72
C VAL A 96 -15.70 14.22 1.45
N ASP A 97 -16.69 13.93 0.60
CA ASP A 97 -17.77 14.86 0.28
C ASP A 97 -18.70 15.11 1.48
N SER A 98 -18.97 14.06 2.29
CA SER A 98 -19.91 14.14 3.42
C SER A 98 -19.28 14.69 4.70
N TRP A 99 -18.04 14.30 5.02
CA TRP A 99 -17.38 14.59 6.30
C TRP A 99 -16.24 15.60 6.18
N GLY A 100 -15.81 15.89 4.96
CA GLY A 100 -14.64 16.72 4.68
C GLY A 100 -13.31 15.99 4.84
N SER A 101 -12.28 16.53 4.19
CA SER A 101 -10.95 15.89 4.11
C SER A 101 -10.29 15.66 5.46
N GLN A 102 -10.46 16.57 6.42
CA GLN A 102 -9.84 16.47 7.74
C GLN A 102 -10.43 15.32 8.58
N ALA A 103 -11.76 15.19 8.63
CA ALA A 103 -12.43 14.13 9.35
C ALA A 103 -12.11 12.75 8.74
N VAL A 104 -12.04 12.65 7.41
CA VAL A 104 -11.65 11.42 6.72
C VAL A 104 -10.21 11.05 7.06
N SER A 105 -9.27 12.01 7.06
CA SER A 105 -7.88 11.74 7.42
C SER A 105 -7.74 11.27 8.86
N ALA A 106 -8.47 11.86 9.79
CA ALA A 106 -8.52 11.44 11.19
C ALA A 106 -9.03 10.00 11.32
N THR A 107 -10.17 9.70 10.69
CA THR A 107 -10.79 8.35 10.70
C THR A 107 -9.84 7.31 10.10
N GLN A 108 -9.21 7.62 8.96
CA GLN A 108 -8.23 6.74 8.33
C GLN A 108 -7.01 6.49 9.23
N SER A 109 -6.53 7.51 9.95
CA SER A 109 -5.39 7.38 10.88
C SER A 109 -5.72 6.47 12.05
N VAL A 110 -6.93 6.59 12.64
CA VAL A 110 -7.39 5.70 13.72
C VAL A 110 -7.52 4.26 13.24
N ILE A 111 -8.20 4.05 12.10
CA ILE A 111 -8.36 2.70 11.53
C ILE A 111 -6.98 2.09 11.22
N LEU A 112 -6.08 2.87 10.65
CA LEU A 112 -4.74 2.42 10.31
C LEU A 112 -3.93 2.04 11.57
N PHE A 113 -3.99 2.86 12.62
CA PHE A 113 -3.35 2.57 13.90
C PHE A 113 -3.81 1.23 14.49
N LEU A 114 -5.14 1.01 14.55
CA LEU A 114 -5.71 -0.23 15.07
C LEU A 114 -5.33 -1.43 14.19
N LEU A 115 -5.37 -1.27 12.87
CA LEU A 115 -5.04 -2.31 11.90
C LEU A 115 -3.57 -2.72 12.01
N ILE A 116 -2.64 -1.75 12.05
CA ILE A 116 -1.20 -2.05 12.18
C ILE A 116 -0.91 -2.71 13.54
N GLY A 117 -1.53 -2.22 14.62
CA GLY A 117 -1.42 -2.83 15.95
C GLY A 117 -1.86 -4.31 15.95
N GLY A 118 -3.02 -4.60 15.35
CA GLY A 118 -3.51 -5.96 15.19
C GLY A 118 -2.57 -6.85 14.34
N ILE A 119 -2.02 -6.31 13.26
CA ILE A 119 -1.05 -7.02 12.41
C ILE A 119 0.25 -7.32 13.15
N ILE A 120 0.76 -6.40 13.97
CA ILE A 120 1.95 -6.64 14.79
C ILE A 120 1.69 -7.77 15.78
N LEU A 121 0.56 -7.74 16.51
CA LEU A 121 0.17 -8.78 17.43
C LEU A 121 0.05 -10.15 16.73
N PHE A 122 -0.56 -10.19 15.55
CA PHE A 122 -0.61 -11.40 14.72
C PHE A 122 0.81 -11.87 14.35
N THR A 123 1.66 -10.96 13.84
CA THR A 123 2.98 -11.32 13.33
C THR A 123 3.92 -11.83 14.41
N ILE A 124 3.84 -11.29 15.62
CA ILE A 124 4.63 -11.76 16.79
C ILE A 124 4.15 -13.16 17.21
N ASN A 125 2.85 -13.42 17.16
CA ASN A 125 2.26 -14.68 17.60
C ASN A 125 2.06 -15.70 16.46
N LYS A 126 2.54 -15.43 15.24
CA LYS A 126 2.28 -16.25 14.05
C LYS A 126 2.69 -17.72 14.21
N GLU A 127 3.73 -18.02 14.99
CA GLU A 127 4.18 -19.38 15.23
C GLU A 127 3.20 -20.20 16.08
N ARG A 128 2.33 -19.53 16.86
CA ARG A 128 1.26 -20.13 17.66
C ARG A 128 -0.07 -20.23 16.93
N ILE A 129 -0.19 -19.53 15.80
CA ILE A 129 -1.44 -19.45 15.04
C ILE A 129 -1.35 -20.42 13.87
N ARG A 130 -2.29 -21.36 13.80
CA ARG A 130 -2.39 -22.29 12.67
C ARG A 130 -2.79 -21.51 11.42
N THR A 131 -1.95 -21.54 10.40
CA THR A 131 -2.22 -20.95 9.10
C THR A 131 -3.10 -21.87 8.25
N LEU A 132 -3.83 -21.27 7.30
CA LEU A 132 -4.72 -21.98 6.40
C LEU A 132 -4.05 -22.16 5.03
N GLU A 133 -4.55 -23.11 4.25
CA GLU A 133 -4.16 -23.33 2.84
C GLU A 133 -5.41 -23.21 1.97
N VAL A 134 -5.88 -21.98 1.80
CA VAL A 134 -7.12 -21.71 1.07
C VAL A 134 -6.91 -21.95 -0.43
N THR A 135 -7.70 -22.86 -0.98
CA THR A 135 -7.71 -23.20 -2.42
C THR A 135 -9.02 -22.83 -3.11
N ASN A 136 -10.08 -22.58 -2.36
CA ASN A 136 -11.39 -22.22 -2.89
C ASN A 136 -11.33 -20.84 -3.57
N LEU A 137 -11.69 -20.79 -4.86
CA LEU A 137 -11.62 -19.57 -5.68
C LEU A 137 -12.52 -18.46 -5.13
N VAL A 138 -13.72 -18.78 -4.62
CA VAL A 138 -14.64 -17.79 -4.04
C VAL A 138 -14.01 -17.13 -2.81
N ALA A 139 -13.40 -17.93 -1.92
CA ALA A 139 -12.70 -17.41 -0.76
C ALA A 139 -11.50 -16.52 -1.16
N ILE A 140 -10.73 -16.93 -2.18
CA ILE A 140 -9.60 -16.14 -2.71
C ILE A 140 -10.08 -14.79 -3.23
N VAL A 141 -11.15 -14.77 -4.03
CA VAL A 141 -11.74 -13.52 -4.57
C VAL A 141 -12.27 -12.65 -3.44
N THR A 142 -12.94 -13.22 -2.43
CA THR A 142 -13.47 -12.47 -1.28
C THR A 142 -12.34 -11.83 -0.46
N ILE A 143 -11.22 -12.55 -0.25
CA ILE A 143 -10.03 -11.99 0.41
C ILE A 143 -9.50 -10.81 -0.41
N GLY A 144 -9.33 -10.97 -1.72
CA GLY A 144 -8.89 -9.90 -2.62
C GLY A 144 -9.81 -8.68 -2.57
N LEU A 145 -11.14 -8.89 -2.59
CA LEU A 145 -12.15 -7.84 -2.52
C LEU A 145 -12.07 -7.06 -1.21
N THR A 146 -12.05 -7.74 -0.07
CA THR A 146 -11.97 -7.10 1.25
C THR A 146 -10.69 -6.26 1.38
N VAL A 147 -9.57 -6.82 0.95
CA VAL A 147 -8.28 -6.12 0.98
C VAL A 147 -8.30 -4.92 0.03
N GLY A 148 -8.85 -5.08 -1.16
CA GLY A 148 -9.00 -3.99 -2.14
C GLY A 148 -9.78 -2.80 -1.57
N ILE A 149 -10.94 -3.06 -0.93
CA ILE A 149 -11.75 -2.02 -0.28
C ILE A 149 -10.94 -1.27 0.77
N ILE A 150 -10.37 -1.99 1.73
CA ILE A 150 -9.64 -1.40 2.85
C ILE A 150 -8.41 -0.63 2.35
N SER A 151 -7.67 -1.20 1.41
CA SER A 151 -6.44 -0.62 0.85
C SER A 151 -6.67 0.73 0.18
N VAL A 152 -7.70 0.81 -0.66
CA VAL A 152 -8.00 2.01 -1.44
C VAL A 152 -8.68 3.06 -0.57
N TYR A 153 -9.62 2.65 0.30
CA TYR A 153 -10.23 3.56 1.27
C TYR A 153 -9.19 4.23 2.17
N LEU A 154 -8.26 3.46 2.74
CA LEU A 154 -7.20 4.01 3.60
C LEU A 154 -6.13 4.78 2.82
N GLY A 155 -6.06 4.65 1.50
CA GLY A 155 -5.06 5.30 0.64
C GLY A 155 -3.63 4.81 0.82
N ILE A 156 -3.45 3.62 1.42
CA ILE A 156 -2.13 3.07 1.79
C ILE A 156 -1.66 1.94 0.87
N GLY A 157 -2.50 1.52 -0.07
CA GLY A 157 -2.20 0.36 -0.92
C GLY A 157 -2.29 -1.01 -0.23
N GLY A 158 -2.71 -1.07 1.05
CA GLY A 158 -3.02 -2.32 1.78
C GLY A 158 -1.86 -3.22 2.16
N GLY A 159 -0.62 -2.82 1.91
CA GLY A 159 0.55 -3.67 2.06
C GLY A 159 0.65 -4.52 3.33
N PRO A 160 0.51 -3.94 4.53
CA PRO A 160 0.58 -4.71 5.77
C PRO A 160 -0.51 -5.76 5.90
N LEU A 161 -1.74 -5.37 5.57
CA LEU A 161 -2.89 -6.25 5.61
C LEU A 161 -2.74 -7.39 4.59
N ASN A 162 -2.30 -7.06 3.36
CA ASN A 162 -2.06 -8.06 2.32
C ASN A 162 -1.09 -9.14 2.80
N ILE A 163 0.07 -8.73 3.35
CA ILE A 163 1.09 -9.68 3.81
C ILE A 163 0.56 -10.54 4.95
N ALA A 164 -0.10 -9.94 5.96
CA ALA A 164 -0.67 -10.67 7.07
C ALA A 164 -1.69 -11.72 6.60
N LEU A 165 -2.60 -11.35 5.69
CA LEU A 165 -3.60 -12.25 5.14
C LEU A 165 -2.99 -13.34 4.24
N LEU A 166 -1.98 -13.00 3.42
CA LEU A 166 -1.28 -13.97 2.59
C LEU A 166 -0.51 -15.00 3.43
N VAL A 167 0.09 -14.58 4.53
CA VAL A 167 0.72 -15.50 5.49
C VAL A 167 -0.33 -16.36 6.17
N TYR A 168 -1.44 -15.79 6.61
CA TYR A 168 -2.48 -16.51 7.34
C TYR A 168 -3.29 -17.47 6.47
N PHE A 169 -3.84 -16.98 5.35
CA PHE A 169 -4.74 -17.77 4.51
C PHE A 169 -4.05 -18.70 3.52
N PHE A 170 -2.79 -18.42 3.15
CA PHE A 170 -2.08 -19.21 2.14
C PHE A 170 -0.74 -19.77 2.62
N SER A 171 -0.43 -19.66 3.91
CA SER A 171 0.82 -20.17 4.51
C SER A 171 2.09 -19.68 3.80
N MET A 172 2.03 -18.49 3.17
CA MET A 172 3.15 -17.96 2.38
C MET A 172 4.29 -17.47 3.25
N LYS A 173 5.53 -17.70 2.80
CA LYS A 173 6.72 -17.10 3.42
C LYS A 173 6.76 -15.59 3.11
N ALA A 174 7.39 -14.81 4.01
CA ALA A 174 7.38 -13.33 3.94
C ALA A 174 7.78 -12.75 2.58
N LYS A 175 8.79 -13.30 1.91
CA LYS A 175 9.26 -12.82 0.60
C LYS A 175 8.25 -13.09 -0.51
N ASP A 176 7.58 -14.24 -0.48
CA ASP A 176 6.55 -14.61 -1.45
C ASP A 176 5.28 -13.79 -1.21
N ALA A 177 4.85 -13.67 0.06
CA ALA A 177 3.75 -12.81 0.46
C ALA A 177 3.98 -11.35 0.02
N ALA A 178 5.22 -10.83 0.14
CA ALA A 178 5.58 -9.51 -0.35
C ALA A 178 5.41 -9.37 -1.87
N ALA A 179 5.70 -10.40 -2.65
CA ALA A 179 5.53 -10.36 -4.10
C ALA A 179 4.04 -10.39 -4.51
N TYR A 180 3.23 -11.27 -3.88
CA TYR A 180 1.78 -11.30 -4.10
C TYR A 180 1.09 -10.01 -3.61
N SER A 181 1.55 -9.43 -2.50
CA SER A 181 1.05 -8.16 -1.99
C SER A 181 1.21 -7.04 -3.03
N ILE A 182 2.38 -6.93 -3.69
CA ILE A 182 2.60 -5.93 -4.74
C ILE A 182 1.65 -6.14 -5.92
N LEU A 183 1.35 -7.39 -6.30
CA LEU A 183 0.35 -7.68 -7.32
C LEU A 183 -1.05 -7.20 -6.88
N MET A 184 -1.48 -7.53 -5.67
CA MET A 184 -2.78 -7.09 -5.13
C MET A 184 -2.90 -5.57 -5.10
N ILE A 185 -1.84 -4.88 -4.63
CA ILE A 185 -1.79 -3.42 -4.58
C ILE A 185 -1.91 -2.83 -5.98
N PHE A 186 -1.17 -3.36 -6.95
CA PHE A 186 -1.24 -2.92 -8.33
C PHE A 186 -2.66 -3.00 -8.88
N PHE A 187 -3.31 -4.16 -8.74
CA PHE A 187 -4.67 -4.36 -9.25
C PHE A 187 -5.71 -3.53 -8.51
N ALA A 188 -5.60 -3.36 -7.19
CA ALA A 188 -6.47 -2.48 -6.43
C ALA A 188 -6.38 -1.01 -6.87
N GLN A 189 -5.19 -0.56 -7.29
CA GLN A 189 -4.94 0.83 -7.69
C GLN A 189 -5.28 1.13 -9.16
N ILE A 190 -5.53 0.12 -10.01
CA ILE A 190 -5.82 0.33 -11.44
C ILE A 190 -6.98 1.31 -11.65
N ILE A 191 -8.09 1.11 -10.95
CA ILE A 191 -9.29 1.94 -11.11
C ILE A 191 -9.00 3.38 -10.69
N LYS A 192 -8.37 3.55 -9.54
CA LYS A 192 -8.02 4.87 -9.02
C LYS A 192 -7.02 5.61 -9.91
N MET A 193 -6.03 4.89 -10.44
CA MET A 193 -5.10 5.44 -11.42
C MET A 193 -5.81 5.85 -12.71
N GLY A 194 -6.78 5.05 -13.18
CA GLY A 194 -7.64 5.42 -14.31
C GLY A 194 -8.42 6.72 -14.07
N THR A 195 -8.94 6.93 -12.86
CA THR A 195 -9.59 8.20 -12.47
C THR A 195 -8.61 9.37 -12.49
N VAL A 196 -7.41 9.19 -11.95
CA VAL A 196 -6.34 10.22 -11.96
C VAL A 196 -5.96 10.59 -13.40
N ILE A 197 -5.82 9.62 -14.29
CA ILE A 197 -5.50 9.88 -15.71
C ILE A 197 -6.64 10.62 -16.41
N ARG A 198 -7.89 10.18 -16.21
CA ARG A 198 -9.06 10.82 -16.82
C ARG A 198 -9.20 12.27 -16.40
N ASP A 199 -8.98 12.57 -15.13
CA ASP A 199 -9.15 13.86 -14.52
C ASP A 199 -7.85 14.68 -14.48
N PHE A 200 -6.83 14.30 -15.29
CA PHE A 200 -5.48 14.88 -15.24
C PHE A 200 -5.44 16.39 -15.43
N GLU A 201 -6.35 16.93 -16.23
CA GLU A 201 -6.46 18.39 -16.43
C GLU A 201 -6.69 19.17 -15.14
N LYS A 202 -7.39 18.58 -14.16
CA LYS A 202 -7.60 19.18 -12.83
C LYS A 202 -6.30 19.32 -12.03
N TYR A 203 -5.26 18.60 -12.42
CA TYR A 203 -3.96 18.54 -11.72
C TYR A 203 -2.84 19.28 -12.45
N ASN A 204 -3.17 20.12 -13.47
CA ASN A 204 -2.18 20.85 -14.25
C ASN A 204 -1.23 21.69 -13.41
N ASN A 205 -1.72 22.33 -12.35
CA ASN A 205 -0.92 23.15 -11.44
C ASN A 205 0.12 22.35 -10.64
N VAL A 206 -0.05 21.04 -10.52
CA VAL A 206 0.83 20.13 -9.76
C VAL A 206 1.44 19.03 -10.65
N SER A 207 1.31 19.17 -11.97
CA SER A 207 1.80 18.19 -12.95
C SER A 207 3.30 17.88 -12.80
N LEU A 208 4.13 18.87 -12.50
CA LEU A 208 5.56 18.71 -12.22
C LEU A 208 5.80 17.89 -10.95
N VAL A 209 4.98 18.07 -9.92
CA VAL A 209 5.06 17.27 -8.67
C VAL A 209 4.72 15.83 -8.97
N ILE A 210 3.64 15.59 -9.72
CA ILE A 210 3.20 14.23 -10.11
C ILE A 210 4.28 13.54 -10.96
N LEU A 211 4.87 14.24 -11.90
CA LEU A 211 5.96 13.71 -12.72
C LEU A 211 7.19 13.36 -11.90
N ALA A 212 7.60 14.23 -10.98
CA ALA A 212 8.71 13.97 -10.07
C ALA A 212 8.43 12.73 -9.20
N ILE A 213 7.23 12.65 -8.61
CA ILE A 213 6.76 11.49 -7.83
C ILE A 213 6.86 10.20 -8.66
N ALA A 214 6.40 10.20 -9.90
CA ALA A 214 6.48 9.03 -10.77
C ALA A 214 7.92 8.60 -11.04
N ILE A 215 8.82 9.55 -11.36
CA ILE A 215 10.25 9.27 -11.62
C ILE A 215 10.91 8.66 -10.37
N PHE A 216 10.73 9.27 -9.21
CA PHE A 216 11.34 8.79 -7.97
C PHE A 216 10.71 7.47 -7.48
N ALA A 217 9.44 7.21 -7.81
CA ALA A 217 8.80 5.93 -7.55
C ALA A 217 9.36 4.80 -8.46
N VAL A 218 9.68 5.10 -9.74
CA VAL A 218 10.40 4.17 -10.62
C VAL A 218 11.75 3.80 -10.02
N LEU A 219 12.54 4.79 -9.63
CA LEU A 219 13.87 4.57 -9.05
C LEU A 219 13.79 3.77 -7.75
N GLY A 220 12.91 4.16 -6.83
CA GLY A 220 12.71 3.45 -5.56
C GLY A 220 12.23 2.02 -5.75
N GLY A 221 11.24 1.80 -6.61
CA GLY A 221 10.74 0.46 -6.95
C GLY A 221 11.81 -0.42 -7.57
N TRP A 222 12.62 0.14 -8.48
CA TRP A 222 13.70 -0.58 -9.15
C TRP A 222 14.82 -0.97 -8.18
N ILE A 223 15.29 -0.03 -7.36
CA ILE A 223 16.33 -0.26 -6.35
C ILE A 223 15.81 -1.25 -5.30
N GLY A 224 14.63 -0.99 -4.74
CA GLY A 224 14.04 -1.83 -3.70
C GLY A 224 13.83 -3.28 -4.14
N THR A 225 13.31 -3.51 -5.34
CA THR A 225 13.15 -4.87 -5.88
C THR A 225 14.50 -5.56 -6.09
N LYS A 226 15.54 -4.82 -6.52
CA LYS A 226 16.91 -5.36 -6.66
C LYS A 226 17.50 -5.77 -5.31
N ILE A 227 17.28 -4.97 -4.28
CA ILE A 227 17.73 -5.30 -2.92
C ILE A 227 16.97 -6.53 -2.40
N GLN A 228 15.63 -6.54 -2.51
CA GLN A 228 14.81 -7.65 -2.01
C GLN A 228 15.18 -9.00 -2.64
N SER A 229 15.55 -9.03 -3.93
CA SER A 229 15.94 -10.29 -4.58
C SER A 229 17.16 -10.96 -3.91
N LYS A 230 18.03 -10.16 -3.28
CA LYS A 230 19.23 -10.63 -2.57
C LYS A 230 18.98 -10.97 -1.09
N LEU A 231 17.85 -10.54 -0.52
CA LEU A 231 17.53 -10.77 0.89
C LEU A 231 16.93 -12.16 1.11
N THR A 232 17.13 -12.70 2.31
CA THR A 232 16.47 -13.92 2.79
C THR A 232 15.01 -13.66 3.20
N HIS A 233 14.20 -14.70 3.30
CA HIS A 233 12.82 -14.59 3.82
C HIS A 233 12.79 -13.98 5.23
N GLU A 234 13.75 -14.36 6.09
CA GLU A 234 13.85 -13.85 7.45
C GLU A 234 14.21 -12.36 7.49
N ALA A 235 15.16 -11.93 6.65
CA ALA A 235 15.55 -10.52 6.56
C ALA A 235 14.38 -9.63 6.10
N VAL A 236 13.61 -10.08 5.12
CA VAL A 236 12.39 -9.37 4.66
C VAL A 236 11.35 -9.31 5.79
N GLY A 237 11.17 -10.38 6.54
CA GLY A 237 10.25 -10.41 7.70
C GLY A 237 10.68 -9.47 8.84
N LYS A 238 11.98 -9.39 9.16
CA LYS A 238 12.51 -8.45 10.16
C LYS A 238 12.35 -7.00 9.73
N LEU A 239 12.63 -6.69 8.45
CA LEU A 239 12.41 -5.35 7.89
C LEU A 239 10.93 -4.96 7.91
N TYR A 240 10.05 -5.91 7.58
CA TYR A 240 8.60 -5.71 7.66
C TYR A 240 8.17 -5.33 9.09
N LEU A 241 8.59 -6.11 10.11
CA LEU A 241 8.25 -5.83 11.51
C LEU A 241 8.82 -4.50 12.00
N GLY A 242 10.08 -4.20 11.69
CA GLY A 242 10.71 -2.93 12.05
C GLY A 242 9.96 -1.73 11.46
N LEU A 243 9.54 -1.84 10.20
CA LEU A 243 8.74 -0.80 9.56
C LEU A 243 7.35 -0.68 10.19
N MET A 244 6.70 -1.80 10.57
CA MET A 244 5.41 -1.75 11.27
C MET A 244 5.51 -1.00 12.60
N ALA A 245 6.58 -1.18 13.35
CA ALA A 245 6.81 -0.46 14.60
C ALA A 245 6.92 1.06 14.37
N ILE A 246 7.68 1.48 13.34
CA ILE A 246 7.80 2.90 12.98
C ILE A 246 6.42 3.46 12.55
N LEU A 247 5.66 2.71 11.78
CA LEU A 247 4.35 3.15 11.28
C LEU A 247 3.31 3.29 12.39
N VAL A 248 3.34 2.44 13.42
CA VAL A 248 2.47 2.61 14.61
C VAL A 248 2.77 3.95 15.30
N LEU A 249 4.04 4.31 15.46
CA LEU A 249 4.42 5.58 16.07
C LEU A 249 3.96 6.77 15.21
N MET A 250 4.14 6.69 13.89
CA MET A 250 3.70 7.75 12.96
C MET A 250 2.18 7.90 12.97
N THR A 251 1.45 6.79 12.92
CA THR A 251 -0.02 6.84 12.92
C THR A 251 -0.58 7.27 14.26
N ALA A 252 0.05 6.88 15.39
CA ALA A 252 -0.29 7.39 16.71
C ALA A 252 -0.13 8.91 16.77
N PHE A 253 0.99 9.43 16.28
CA PHE A 253 1.22 10.88 16.23
C PHE A 253 0.16 11.60 15.39
N ASN A 254 -0.18 11.07 14.22
CA ASN A 254 -1.23 11.64 13.38
C ASN A 254 -2.61 11.62 14.07
N VAL A 255 -2.94 10.54 14.81
CA VAL A 255 -4.18 10.48 15.61
C VAL A 255 -4.20 11.61 16.64
N PHE A 256 -3.13 11.81 17.42
CA PHE A 256 -3.07 12.91 18.39
C PHE A 256 -3.19 14.28 17.72
N LYS A 257 -2.51 14.51 16.61
CA LYS A 257 -2.60 15.77 15.83
C LYS A 257 -4.02 16.07 15.36
N PHE A 258 -4.80 15.05 14.95
CA PHE A 258 -6.17 15.23 14.45
C PHE A 258 -7.22 15.33 15.57
N ILE A 259 -6.98 14.74 16.75
CA ILE A 259 -7.89 14.83 17.90
C ILE A 259 -7.71 16.17 18.66
N GLY A 260 -6.67 16.94 18.35
CA GLY A 260 -6.49 18.29 18.93
C GLY A 260 -5.85 18.28 20.31
N VAL A 261 -5.03 17.29 20.61
CA VAL A 261 -4.18 17.26 21.82
C VAL A 261 -2.77 17.64 21.46
#